data_ed59a26fc0559108b35900ea47838c7b
#
_entry.id   ed59a26fc0559108b35900ea47838c7b
#
_cell.length_a   1.000
_cell.length_b   1.000
_cell.length_c   1.000
_cell.angle_alpha   90.00
_cell.angle_beta   90.00
_cell.angle_gamma   90.00
#
_symmetry.space_group_name_H-M   'P 1'
#
loop_
_entity.id
_entity.type
_entity.pdbx_description
1 polymer ?
#
loop_
_entity_poly.entity_id
_entity_poly.type
_entity_poly.pdbx_seq_one_letter_code
_entity_poly.pdbx_strand_id
1 'polypeptide(L)'
;VYQWISDIGVSWGLDDTALMTMDFPAGSVRTWRSAIERLLLGHALPAQDQFFMGRLAYPLHDTAQSRLVGHLVNFLEAIFNLQQQLSRARTATAWGTELNRVLDQFFSPEDEQENDLNRLREAIEVTAVEATTAGYDREFDLSVFRLSLEQQLKRSASSPLPAGRVTFGTLTVGRALPSAVICLIGLNDGDFPRSERTPGFDRLVQTPRFGDRRRRDEDRYLFLESILCAREALYLSYCGRERRDDTPVPPSVLVSELLDYIAHTGDAGQDNSLALTTEQPLQGFSHRYFSDPTNERYFSYASERMPPVIDHQAAAPLLFPSALVTKQPDVLALAALVEFFQNPARYLLRNRLGVDLPRVRPAFDTRAPARAGFGALMAQRQILLEIQLGGGQQVDAQARLQAQALLRPGALGWLELAAEWSALSDLATRTAAISDLPQQRIEIDLSVGQTTLRGQLDGVSADAQYRHSVLDLRAADLMTAWIMHLALNLTPASPTRHTRLVARDDTYTLQPVDHARELLTDLLACYSRGLSHPLPFFPRSAHAYAFASGDPSLAAKRCWESSSYVNGEDANPWYQLAFRDEWDNLPNDEFVALTERLYRPIVDHLEASSS
;
A
#
# COMPACT_ATOMS: atom_id res chain seq x y z
N VAL A 1 1.31 -4.57 16.09
CA VAL A 1 0.77 -5.87 15.65
C VAL A 1 0.96 -6.06 14.15
N TYR A 2 0.51 -5.12 13.31
CA TYR A 2 0.65 -5.22 11.85
C TYR A 2 2.11 -5.43 11.42
N GLN A 3 3.03 -4.69 12.02
CA GLN A 3 4.46 -4.81 11.73
C GLN A 3 4.99 -6.20 12.09
N TRP A 4 4.60 -6.77 13.24
CA TRP A 4 5.00 -8.12 13.63
C TRP A 4 4.55 -9.18 12.62
N ILE A 5 3.29 -9.10 12.17
CA ILE A 5 2.74 -10.03 11.17
C ILE A 5 3.52 -9.93 9.86
N SER A 6 3.85 -8.71 9.43
CA SER A 6 4.62 -8.44 8.24
C SER A 6 6.06 -8.94 8.35
N ASP A 7 6.75 -8.64 9.46
CA ASP A 7 8.16 -9.01 9.68
C ASP A 7 8.34 -10.51 9.84
N ILE A 8 7.38 -11.20 10.49
CA ILE A 8 7.39 -12.66 10.63
C ILE A 8 7.03 -13.32 9.30
N GLY A 9 6.36 -12.60 8.40
CA GLY A 9 6.02 -13.07 7.06
C GLY A 9 4.84 -14.04 7.03
N VAL A 10 3.86 -13.88 7.93
CA VAL A 10 2.61 -14.67 7.88
C VAL A 10 1.91 -14.42 6.54
N SER A 11 1.59 -15.48 5.84
CA SER A 11 0.95 -15.38 4.51
C SER A 11 -0.40 -16.09 4.46
N TRP A 12 -0.47 -17.33 4.92
CA TRP A 12 -1.70 -18.14 4.87
C TRP A 12 -1.61 -19.36 5.80
N GLY A 13 -2.76 -19.97 6.00
CA GLY A 13 -2.90 -21.20 6.75
C GLY A 13 -2.78 -21.01 8.25
N LEU A 14 -3.55 -21.81 8.97
CA LEU A 14 -3.50 -21.86 10.42
C LEU A 14 -2.19 -22.50 10.88
N ASP A 15 -1.94 -23.69 10.35
CA ASP A 15 -0.81 -24.57 10.66
C ASP A 15 -0.45 -25.44 9.44
N ASP A 16 0.47 -26.37 9.61
CA ASP A 16 0.89 -27.29 8.55
C ASP A 16 -0.25 -28.19 8.05
N THR A 17 -1.20 -28.55 8.91
CA THR A 17 -2.36 -29.36 8.52
C THR A 17 -3.25 -28.58 7.54
N ALA A 18 -3.51 -27.31 7.83
CA ALA A 18 -4.25 -26.43 6.94
C ALA A 18 -3.52 -26.24 5.60
N LEU A 19 -2.18 -26.16 5.60
CA LEU A 19 -1.39 -26.06 4.37
C LEU A 19 -1.48 -27.32 3.52
N MET A 20 -1.38 -28.49 4.14
CA MET A 20 -1.49 -29.78 3.42
C MET A 20 -2.85 -29.95 2.76
N THR A 21 -3.93 -29.43 3.35
CA THR A 21 -5.27 -29.44 2.71
C THR A 21 -5.37 -28.54 1.49
N MET A 22 -4.42 -27.60 1.32
CA MET A 22 -4.31 -26.68 0.18
C MET A 22 -3.21 -27.11 -0.81
N ASP A 23 -2.69 -28.35 -0.70
CA ASP A 23 -1.57 -28.88 -1.51
C ASP A 23 -0.25 -28.12 -1.36
N PHE A 24 -0.03 -27.44 -0.23
CA PHE A 24 1.24 -26.82 0.10
C PHE A 24 2.12 -27.75 0.96
N PRO A 25 3.46 -27.68 0.83
CA PRO A 25 4.37 -28.49 1.64
C PRO A 25 4.29 -28.11 3.12
N ALA A 26 4.36 -29.11 3.98
CA ALA A 26 4.47 -28.93 5.44
C ALA A 26 5.80 -28.26 5.84
N GLY A 27 5.85 -27.74 7.07
CA GLY A 27 7.07 -27.09 7.63
C GLY A 27 7.21 -25.61 7.25
N SER A 28 6.14 -24.99 6.79
CA SER A 28 6.16 -23.56 6.47
C SER A 28 6.14 -22.71 7.75
N VAL A 29 7.10 -21.80 7.88
CA VAL A 29 7.13 -20.81 8.97
C VAL A 29 6.15 -19.65 8.75
N ARG A 30 5.41 -19.66 7.63
CA ARG A 30 4.49 -18.60 7.23
C ARG A 30 3.07 -18.78 7.74
N THR A 31 2.83 -19.77 8.61
CA THR A 31 1.54 -20.02 9.24
C THR A 31 1.34 -19.18 10.50
N TRP A 32 0.07 -18.97 10.87
CA TRP A 32 -0.27 -18.28 12.11
C TRP A 32 0.29 -18.98 13.35
N ARG A 33 0.26 -20.30 13.39
CA ARG A 33 0.82 -21.11 14.50
C ARG A 33 2.31 -20.84 14.66
N SER A 34 3.06 -20.89 13.56
CA SER A 34 4.49 -20.59 13.58
C SER A 34 4.77 -19.16 14.04
N ALA A 35 3.95 -18.18 13.64
CA ALA A 35 4.09 -16.80 14.09
C ALA A 35 3.92 -16.64 15.60
N ILE A 36 2.88 -17.27 16.16
CA ILE A 36 2.64 -17.30 17.62
C ILE A 36 3.83 -17.88 18.35
N GLU A 37 4.32 -19.04 17.91
CA GLU A 37 5.49 -19.71 18.52
C GLU A 37 6.73 -18.80 18.51
N ARG A 38 7.01 -18.12 17.42
CA ARG A 38 8.14 -17.20 17.28
C ARG A 38 8.01 -15.97 18.17
N LEU A 39 6.81 -15.41 18.33
CA LEU A 39 6.54 -14.29 19.23
C LEU A 39 6.69 -14.71 20.70
N LEU A 40 6.17 -15.88 21.09
CA LEU A 40 6.31 -16.41 22.45
C LEU A 40 7.77 -16.74 22.78
N LEU A 41 8.53 -17.32 21.84
CA LEU A 41 9.95 -17.54 22.00
C LEU A 41 10.72 -16.21 22.18
N GLY A 42 10.35 -15.16 21.45
CA GLY A 42 10.96 -13.84 21.58
C GLY A 42 10.72 -13.17 22.93
N HIS A 43 9.65 -13.57 23.64
CA HIS A 43 9.41 -13.16 25.01
C HIS A 43 10.23 -13.99 26.03
N ALA A 44 10.40 -15.28 25.75
CA ALA A 44 11.03 -16.22 26.68
C ALA A 44 12.57 -16.30 26.55
N LEU A 45 13.12 -15.99 25.40
CA LEU A 45 14.56 -16.13 25.11
C LEU A 45 15.20 -14.76 24.89
N PRO A 46 16.46 -14.57 25.29
CA PRO A 46 17.22 -13.38 24.91
C PRO A 46 17.32 -13.30 23.38
N ALA A 47 17.36 -12.08 22.84
CA ALA A 47 17.48 -11.82 21.41
C ALA A 47 18.84 -12.35 20.86
N GLN A 48 18.92 -13.62 20.57
CA GLN A 48 20.04 -14.28 19.95
C GLN A 48 19.54 -15.05 18.73
N ASP A 49 20.33 -15.04 17.67
CA ASP A 49 20.09 -15.79 16.42
C ASP A 49 20.21 -17.33 16.60
N GLN A 50 19.76 -17.83 17.75
CA GLN A 50 19.82 -19.25 18.08
C GLN A 50 18.49 -19.96 17.77
N PHE A 51 18.62 -21.12 17.18
CA PHE A 51 17.48 -22.01 16.95
C PHE A 51 17.04 -22.67 18.25
N PHE A 52 15.76 -22.62 18.52
CA PHE A 52 15.12 -23.43 19.55
C PHE A 52 14.05 -24.31 18.89
N MET A 53 14.26 -25.62 18.93
CA MET A 53 13.36 -26.63 18.32
C MET A 53 13.01 -26.31 16.84
N GLY A 54 13.99 -25.87 16.06
CA GLY A 54 13.82 -25.51 14.65
C GLY A 54 13.13 -24.18 14.38
N ARG A 55 12.88 -23.38 15.42
CA ARG A 55 12.27 -22.03 15.33
C ARG A 55 13.28 -20.95 15.69
N LEU A 56 13.13 -19.79 15.08
CA LEU A 56 13.90 -18.60 15.41
C LEU A 56 13.02 -17.61 16.17
N ALA A 57 13.46 -17.20 17.36
CA ALA A 57 12.72 -16.22 18.16
C ALA A 57 12.56 -14.87 17.42
N TYR A 58 11.40 -14.24 17.53
CA TYR A 58 11.22 -12.87 17.03
C TYR A 58 11.61 -11.88 18.15
N PRO A 59 12.61 -11.00 17.95
CA PRO A 59 13.11 -10.12 19.01
C PRO A 59 12.02 -9.13 19.46
N LEU A 60 11.66 -9.18 20.74
CA LEU A 60 10.79 -8.23 21.41
C LEU A 60 11.65 -7.30 22.27
N HIS A 61 11.47 -5.99 22.10
CA HIS A 61 12.35 -4.99 22.70
C HIS A 61 11.81 -4.36 23.98
N ASP A 62 10.52 -4.62 24.35
CA ASP A 62 9.86 -3.95 25.47
C ASP A 62 8.85 -4.88 26.17
N THR A 63 8.73 -4.74 27.51
CA THR A 63 7.75 -5.45 28.33
C THR A 63 6.31 -5.09 27.99
N ALA A 64 6.03 -3.85 27.52
CA ALA A 64 4.72 -3.46 27.00
C ALA A 64 4.31 -4.29 25.78
N GLN A 65 5.25 -4.66 24.92
CA GLN A 65 5.02 -5.53 23.77
C GLN A 65 4.59 -6.94 24.19
N SER A 66 5.11 -7.47 25.29
CA SER A 66 4.75 -8.80 25.81
C SER A 66 3.26 -8.92 26.14
N ARG A 67 2.67 -7.87 26.72
CA ARG A 67 1.22 -7.84 27.01
C ARG A 67 0.39 -7.84 25.74
N LEU A 68 0.80 -7.07 24.73
CA LEU A 68 0.13 -7.05 23.41
C LEU A 68 0.26 -8.39 22.69
N VAL A 69 1.39 -9.08 22.80
CA VAL A 69 1.55 -10.45 22.28
C VAL A 69 0.57 -11.40 22.95
N GLY A 70 0.41 -11.35 24.28
CA GLY A 70 -0.56 -12.17 25.00
C GLY A 70 -1.99 -11.94 24.52
N HIS A 71 -2.41 -10.69 24.32
CA HIS A 71 -3.73 -10.37 23.75
C HIS A 71 -3.89 -10.90 22.32
N LEU A 72 -2.87 -10.74 21.48
CA LEU A 72 -2.88 -11.26 20.10
C LEU A 72 -3.00 -12.79 20.07
N VAL A 73 -2.22 -13.47 20.90
CA VAL A 73 -2.25 -14.96 20.99
C VAL A 73 -3.64 -15.43 21.41
N ASN A 74 -4.20 -14.86 22.48
CA ASN A 74 -5.55 -15.22 22.96
C ASN A 74 -6.60 -14.98 21.88
N PHE A 75 -6.53 -13.87 21.16
CA PHE A 75 -7.45 -13.57 20.07
C PHE A 75 -7.33 -14.57 18.92
N LEU A 76 -6.10 -14.89 18.49
CA LEU A 76 -5.87 -15.84 17.41
C LEU A 76 -6.31 -17.25 17.80
N GLU A 77 -6.04 -17.71 19.02
CA GLU A 77 -6.51 -19.00 19.49
C GLU A 77 -8.04 -19.08 19.58
N ALA A 78 -8.70 -17.99 19.99
CA ALA A 78 -10.15 -17.89 19.95
C ALA A 78 -10.70 -18.03 18.52
N ILE A 79 -10.07 -17.37 17.54
CA ILE A 79 -10.43 -17.49 16.10
C ILE A 79 -10.21 -18.93 15.59
N PHE A 80 -9.10 -19.57 15.97
CA PHE A 80 -8.82 -20.95 15.54
C PHE A 80 -9.83 -21.94 16.10
N ASN A 81 -10.18 -21.79 17.38
CA ASN A 81 -11.23 -22.57 18.01
C ASN A 81 -12.58 -22.34 17.34
N LEU A 82 -12.90 -21.08 17.01
CA LEU A 82 -14.11 -20.71 16.29
C LEU A 82 -14.19 -21.41 14.93
N GLN A 83 -13.12 -21.36 14.13
CA GLN A 83 -13.07 -22.04 12.83
C GLN A 83 -13.36 -23.54 12.97
N GLN A 84 -12.75 -24.21 13.96
CA GLN A 84 -12.95 -25.61 14.21
C GLN A 84 -14.40 -25.92 14.68
N GLN A 85 -14.99 -25.03 15.46
CA GLN A 85 -16.37 -25.18 15.92
C GLN A 85 -17.37 -24.99 14.76
N LEU A 86 -17.14 -23.97 13.92
CA LEU A 86 -18.03 -23.65 12.79
C LEU A 86 -17.93 -24.64 11.63
N SER A 87 -16.90 -25.47 11.55
CA SER A 87 -16.75 -26.51 10.51
C SER A 87 -17.57 -27.78 10.80
N ARG A 88 -18.14 -27.93 11.99
CA ARG A 88 -18.93 -29.11 12.38
C ARG A 88 -20.39 -28.88 12.01
N ALA A 89 -21.01 -29.89 11.36
CA ALA A 89 -22.45 -29.89 11.16
C ALA A 89 -23.18 -29.92 12.49
N ARG A 90 -24.32 -29.24 12.60
CA ARG A 90 -25.15 -29.14 13.81
C ARG A 90 -26.62 -29.10 13.46
N THR A 91 -27.48 -29.40 14.43
CA THR A 91 -28.91 -29.12 14.34
C THR A 91 -29.18 -27.62 14.42
N ALA A 92 -30.34 -27.16 14.01
CA ALA A 92 -30.70 -25.73 14.03
C ALA A 92 -30.61 -25.10 15.43
N THR A 93 -31.07 -25.80 16.46
CA THR A 93 -30.98 -25.35 17.86
C THR A 93 -29.54 -25.29 18.35
N ALA A 94 -28.71 -26.26 17.99
CA ALA A 94 -27.29 -26.23 18.34
C ALA A 94 -26.54 -25.11 17.62
N TRP A 95 -26.91 -24.77 16.37
CA TRP A 95 -26.41 -23.58 15.67
C TRP A 95 -26.81 -22.30 16.39
N GLY A 96 -28.07 -22.16 16.82
CA GLY A 96 -28.54 -21.01 17.60
C GLY A 96 -27.73 -20.79 18.87
N THR A 97 -27.49 -21.84 19.63
CA THR A 97 -26.68 -21.81 20.86
C THR A 97 -25.22 -21.42 20.57
N GLU A 98 -24.61 -22.03 19.56
CA GLU A 98 -23.21 -21.75 19.20
C GLU A 98 -23.01 -20.32 18.69
N LEU A 99 -23.91 -19.81 17.83
CA LEU A 99 -23.81 -18.45 17.32
C LEU A 99 -24.02 -17.40 18.43
N ASN A 100 -24.94 -17.61 19.36
CA ASN A 100 -25.07 -16.72 20.52
C ASN A 100 -23.81 -16.74 21.40
N ARG A 101 -23.17 -17.89 21.61
CA ARG A 101 -21.88 -17.99 22.30
C ARG A 101 -20.79 -17.20 21.57
N VAL A 102 -20.77 -17.23 20.24
CA VAL A 102 -19.83 -16.44 19.41
C VAL A 102 -20.07 -14.95 19.60
N LEU A 103 -21.34 -14.50 19.61
CA LEU A 103 -21.68 -13.11 19.87
C LEU A 103 -21.16 -12.65 21.23
N ASP A 104 -21.37 -13.42 22.28
CA ASP A 104 -20.92 -13.09 23.64
C ASP A 104 -19.40 -13.10 23.77
N GLN A 105 -18.69 -13.92 23.00
CA GLN A 105 -17.23 -14.02 23.08
C GLN A 105 -16.50 -12.94 22.31
N PHE A 106 -17.02 -12.52 21.14
CA PHE A 106 -16.28 -11.64 20.22
C PHE A 106 -16.80 -10.22 20.16
N PHE A 107 -18.00 -9.93 20.67
CA PHE A 107 -18.60 -8.60 20.59
C PHE A 107 -18.85 -8.05 21.98
N SER A 108 -18.45 -6.82 22.18
CA SER A 108 -18.74 -6.01 23.37
C SER A 108 -19.35 -4.69 22.90
N PRO A 109 -20.68 -4.65 22.70
CA PRO A 109 -21.35 -3.48 22.14
C PRO A 109 -21.32 -2.32 23.14
N GLU A 110 -21.28 -1.10 22.60
CA GLU A 110 -21.66 0.12 23.34
C GLU A 110 -23.20 0.25 23.37
N ASP A 111 -23.73 1.08 24.28
CA ASP A 111 -25.17 1.20 24.50
C ASP A 111 -26.00 1.43 23.21
N GLU A 112 -25.45 2.18 22.25
CA GLU A 112 -26.14 2.44 20.97
C GLU A 112 -26.21 1.19 20.08
N GLN A 113 -25.27 0.27 20.20
CA GLN A 113 -25.13 -0.94 19.38
C GLN A 113 -25.84 -2.16 19.99
N GLU A 114 -26.25 -2.07 21.27
CA GLU A 114 -26.91 -3.18 21.97
C GLU A 114 -28.23 -3.60 21.31
N ASN A 115 -28.97 -2.64 20.77
CA ASN A 115 -30.19 -2.90 20.03
C ASN A 115 -29.95 -3.74 18.76
N ASP A 116 -28.86 -3.49 18.04
CA ASP A 116 -28.52 -4.24 16.83
C ASP A 116 -28.08 -5.67 17.17
N LEU A 117 -27.36 -5.85 18.28
CA LEU A 117 -26.99 -7.17 18.77
C LEU A 117 -28.22 -7.98 19.21
N ASN A 118 -29.15 -7.35 19.89
CA ASN A 118 -30.41 -8.01 20.31
C ASN A 118 -31.27 -8.43 19.10
N ARG A 119 -31.33 -7.59 18.05
CA ARG A 119 -32.01 -7.95 16.78
C ARG A 119 -31.35 -9.15 16.10
N LEU A 120 -30.01 -9.24 16.15
CA LEU A 120 -29.30 -10.38 15.60
C LEU A 120 -29.57 -11.65 16.41
N ARG A 121 -29.59 -11.57 17.76
CA ARG A 121 -29.96 -12.70 18.63
C ARG A 121 -31.39 -13.18 18.35
N GLU A 122 -32.34 -12.26 18.23
CA GLU A 122 -33.73 -12.59 17.88
C GLU A 122 -33.83 -13.30 16.52
N ALA A 123 -33.11 -12.79 15.51
CA ALA A 123 -33.11 -13.42 14.18
C ALA A 123 -32.49 -14.83 14.20
N ILE A 124 -31.44 -15.06 15.00
CA ILE A 124 -30.85 -16.39 15.22
C ILE A 124 -31.84 -17.32 15.87
N GLU A 125 -32.56 -16.87 16.92
CA GLU A 125 -33.55 -17.66 17.64
C GLU A 125 -34.72 -18.04 16.74
N VAL A 126 -35.29 -17.06 16.00
CA VAL A 126 -36.39 -17.31 15.05
C VAL A 126 -35.97 -18.32 13.99
N THR A 127 -34.77 -18.21 13.43
CA THR A 127 -34.26 -19.16 12.44
C THR A 127 -34.17 -20.59 13.01
N ALA A 128 -33.70 -20.72 14.25
CA ALA A 128 -33.60 -22.02 14.93
C ALA A 128 -35.00 -22.63 15.24
N VAL A 129 -35.95 -21.80 15.68
CA VAL A 129 -37.33 -22.21 16.00
C VAL A 129 -38.10 -22.60 14.73
N GLU A 130 -37.92 -21.88 13.61
CA GLU A 130 -38.59 -22.24 12.34
C GLU A 130 -38.24 -23.65 11.89
N ALA A 131 -36.97 -24.05 11.96
CA ALA A 131 -36.52 -25.40 11.61
C ALA A 131 -37.11 -26.46 12.54
N THR A 132 -37.17 -26.17 13.85
CA THR A 132 -37.75 -27.08 14.84
C THR A 132 -39.26 -27.24 14.64
N THR A 133 -39.94 -26.13 14.35
CA THR A 133 -41.40 -26.12 14.06
C THR A 133 -41.72 -26.93 12.79
N ALA A 134 -40.80 -26.91 11.81
CA ALA A 134 -40.91 -27.70 10.59
C ALA A 134 -40.57 -29.20 10.83
N GLY A 135 -40.20 -29.62 12.06
CA GLY A 135 -39.79 -30.97 12.39
C GLY A 135 -38.46 -31.41 11.77
N TYR A 136 -37.56 -30.45 11.51
CA TYR A 136 -36.26 -30.73 10.90
C TYR A 136 -35.17 -30.86 11.98
N ASP A 137 -34.82 -32.06 12.34
CA ASP A 137 -33.85 -32.38 13.41
C ASP A 137 -32.50 -32.87 12.88
N ARG A 138 -32.27 -32.78 11.57
CA ARG A 138 -30.99 -33.23 10.98
C ARG A 138 -29.91 -32.20 11.18
N GLU A 139 -28.67 -32.69 11.27
CA GLU A 139 -27.50 -31.85 11.25
C GLU A 139 -27.22 -31.31 9.84
N PHE A 140 -26.75 -30.05 9.74
CA PHE A 140 -26.40 -29.38 8.48
C PHE A 140 -25.31 -28.35 8.71
N ASP A 141 -24.66 -27.96 7.63
CA ASP A 141 -23.53 -27.02 7.65
C ASP A 141 -23.97 -25.58 7.92
N LEU A 142 -23.05 -24.78 8.46
CA LEU A 142 -23.25 -23.34 8.72
C LEU A 142 -23.80 -22.58 7.51
N SER A 143 -23.39 -22.95 6.30
CA SER A 143 -23.83 -22.30 5.06
C SER A 143 -25.35 -22.27 4.88
N VAL A 144 -26.03 -23.33 5.30
CA VAL A 144 -27.50 -23.42 5.24
C VAL A 144 -28.14 -22.52 6.29
N PHE A 145 -27.64 -22.54 7.54
CA PHE A 145 -28.14 -21.67 8.60
C PHE A 145 -27.94 -20.19 8.24
N ARG A 146 -26.75 -19.86 7.71
CA ARG A 146 -26.44 -18.50 7.27
C ARG A 146 -27.40 -17.98 6.21
N LEU A 147 -27.73 -18.81 5.21
CA LEU A 147 -28.68 -18.41 4.17
C LEU A 147 -30.06 -18.09 4.75
N SER A 148 -30.57 -18.91 5.67
CA SER A 148 -31.85 -18.67 6.35
C SER A 148 -31.80 -17.42 7.23
N LEU A 149 -30.71 -17.24 7.98
CA LEU A 149 -30.50 -16.06 8.83
C LEU A 149 -30.45 -14.77 8.01
N GLU A 150 -29.73 -14.78 6.87
CA GLU A 150 -29.67 -13.62 5.95
C GLU A 150 -31.08 -13.25 5.42
N GLN A 151 -31.91 -14.24 5.12
CA GLN A 151 -33.29 -13.99 4.70
C GLN A 151 -34.12 -13.40 5.84
N GLN A 152 -33.95 -13.90 7.06
CA GLN A 152 -34.66 -13.40 8.23
C GLN A 152 -34.26 -11.95 8.57
N LEU A 153 -32.97 -11.62 8.53
CA LEU A 153 -32.49 -10.26 8.74
C LEU A 153 -33.02 -9.28 7.69
N LYS A 154 -33.15 -9.70 6.43
CA LYS A 154 -33.76 -8.89 5.37
C LYS A 154 -35.26 -8.63 5.63
N ARG A 155 -35.97 -9.57 6.22
CA ARG A 155 -37.39 -9.41 6.60
C ARG A 155 -37.55 -8.46 7.80
N SER A 156 -36.66 -8.54 8.76
CA SER A 156 -36.70 -7.74 10.00
C SER A 156 -36.23 -6.29 9.83
N ALA A 157 -35.77 -5.89 8.64
CA ALA A 157 -35.24 -4.55 8.36
C ALA A 157 -36.30 -3.42 8.34
N SER A 158 -37.57 -3.70 8.68
CA SER A 158 -38.61 -2.68 8.80
C SER A 158 -38.53 -1.96 10.13
N SER A 159 -37.64 -0.98 10.24
CA SER A 159 -37.64 -0.05 11.38
C SER A 159 -38.87 0.89 11.31
N PRO A 160 -39.52 1.17 12.46
CA PRO A 160 -40.53 2.21 12.49
C PRO A 160 -39.95 3.54 12.03
N LEU A 161 -40.69 4.26 11.17
CA LEU A 161 -40.25 5.54 10.63
C LEU A 161 -40.12 6.56 11.78
N PRO A 162 -38.93 7.11 12.03
CA PRO A 162 -38.75 8.10 13.08
C PRO A 162 -39.45 9.40 12.71
N ALA A 163 -40.36 9.90 13.56
CA ALA A 163 -40.99 11.18 13.38
C ALA A 163 -40.01 12.35 13.47
N GLY A 164 -40.18 13.37 12.63
CA GLY A 164 -39.40 14.61 12.65
C GLY A 164 -38.01 14.53 12.01
N ARG A 165 -37.71 13.48 11.22
CA ARG A 165 -36.43 13.32 10.48
C ARG A 165 -36.69 13.10 8.99
N VAL A 166 -35.68 13.38 8.15
CA VAL A 166 -35.69 12.96 6.75
C VAL A 166 -35.63 11.44 6.70
N THR A 167 -36.62 10.84 6.02
CA THR A 167 -36.71 9.38 5.93
C THR A 167 -36.33 8.92 4.54
N PHE A 168 -35.41 7.97 4.46
CA PHE A 168 -35.08 7.25 3.24
C PHE A 168 -35.66 5.84 3.30
N GLY A 169 -36.30 5.42 2.23
CA GLY A 169 -36.92 4.10 2.19
C GLY A 169 -37.41 3.71 0.78
N THR A 170 -37.90 2.49 0.65
CA THR A 170 -38.56 2.06 -0.57
C THR A 170 -39.97 2.70 -0.65
N LEU A 171 -40.55 2.78 -1.85
CA LEU A 171 -41.91 3.31 -2.08
C LEU A 171 -42.96 2.68 -1.16
N THR A 172 -42.75 1.43 -0.75
CA THR A 172 -43.67 0.71 0.13
C THR A 172 -43.59 1.13 1.60
N VAL A 173 -42.44 1.64 2.05
CA VAL A 173 -42.21 2.03 3.46
C VAL A 173 -42.98 3.31 3.83
N GLY A 174 -43.04 4.26 2.89
CA GLY A 174 -43.79 5.54 3.07
C GLY A 174 -45.23 5.52 2.56
N ARG A 175 -45.76 4.34 2.26
CA ARG A 175 -47.09 4.20 1.63
C ARG A 175 -48.18 4.91 2.44
N ALA A 176 -48.94 5.76 1.75
CA ALA A 176 -50.05 6.49 2.30
C ALA A 176 -49.72 7.42 3.48
N LEU A 177 -48.44 7.80 3.69
CA LEU A 177 -48.05 8.75 4.71
C LEU A 177 -47.89 10.16 4.11
N PRO A 178 -48.77 11.10 4.42
CA PRO A 178 -48.64 12.47 3.94
C PRO A 178 -47.36 13.13 4.48
N SER A 179 -46.57 13.71 3.57
CA SER A 179 -45.36 14.45 3.90
C SER A 179 -45.34 15.80 3.20
N ALA A 180 -44.68 16.80 3.79
CA ALA A 180 -44.54 18.12 3.16
C ALA A 180 -43.85 17.99 1.79
N VAL A 181 -42.72 17.29 1.77
CA VAL A 181 -41.95 17.06 0.54
C VAL A 181 -41.74 15.56 0.34
N ILE A 182 -41.99 15.08 -0.86
CA ILE A 182 -41.70 13.71 -1.28
C ILE A 182 -40.71 13.74 -2.45
N CYS A 183 -39.58 13.03 -2.31
CA CYS A 183 -38.56 12.88 -3.35
C CYS A 183 -38.57 11.42 -3.83
N LEU A 184 -38.96 11.18 -5.09
CA LEU A 184 -38.83 9.87 -5.73
C LEU A 184 -37.61 9.87 -6.64
N ILE A 185 -36.64 9.02 -6.34
CA ILE A 185 -35.38 8.95 -7.07
C ILE A 185 -35.27 7.64 -7.84
N GLY A 186 -34.60 7.69 -9.01
CA GLY A 186 -34.34 6.50 -9.82
C GLY A 186 -35.53 6.03 -10.64
N LEU A 187 -36.38 6.97 -11.11
CA LEU A 187 -37.53 6.68 -11.99
C LEU A 187 -37.08 6.49 -13.44
N ASN A 188 -36.13 5.57 -13.66
CA ASN A 188 -35.57 5.30 -14.97
C ASN A 188 -36.49 4.43 -15.82
N ASP A 189 -36.33 4.51 -17.14
CA ASP A 189 -36.97 3.57 -18.05
C ASP A 189 -36.49 2.14 -17.80
N GLY A 190 -37.39 1.19 -17.76
CA GLY A 190 -37.10 -0.22 -17.46
C GLY A 190 -36.88 -0.58 -15.98
N ASP A 191 -36.57 0.39 -15.10
CA ASP A 191 -36.43 0.16 -13.65
C ASP A 191 -37.76 0.36 -12.90
N PHE A 192 -38.57 1.30 -13.36
CA PHE A 192 -39.87 1.60 -12.79
C PHE A 192 -40.90 1.90 -13.88
N PRO A 193 -42.13 1.32 -13.87
CA PRO A 193 -42.57 0.29 -12.92
C PRO A 193 -41.80 -1.01 -13.06
N ARG A 194 -41.54 -1.68 -11.91
CA ARG A 194 -40.72 -2.87 -11.87
C ARG A 194 -41.31 -4.01 -12.71
N SER A 195 -40.47 -4.65 -13.50
CA SER A 195 -40.83 -5.87 -14.22
C SER A 195 -40.48 -7.12 -13.38
N GLU A 196 -41.42 -8.03 -13.26
CA GLU A 196 -41.21 -9.30 -12.56
C GLU A 196 -40.85 -10.38 -13.57
N ARG A 197 -39.68 -11.07 -13.36
CA ARG A 197 -39.41 -12.30 -14.09
C ARG A 197 -40.24 -13.42 -13.48
N THR A 198 -41.38 -13.67 -14.08
CA THR A 198 -42.26 -14.74 -13.64
C THR A 198 -41.70 -16.11 -14.00
N PRO A 199 -41.65 -17.09 -13.07
CA PRO A 199 -41.28 -18.46 -13.37
C PRO A 199 -42.21 -19.05 -14.44
N GLY A 200 -41.67 -19.86 -15.37
CA GLY A 200 -42.46 -20.42 -16.47
C GLY A 200 -43.62 -21.32 -16.05
N PHE A 201 -43.68 -21.73 -14.79
CA PHE A 201 -44.79 -22.51 -14.21
C PHE A 201 -45.93 -21.63 -13.61
N ASP A 202 -45.75 -20.33 -13.58
CA ASP A 202 -46.78 -19.41 -13.02
C ASP A 202 -47.95 -19.23 -14.00
N ARG A 203 -49.06 -19.83 -13.67
CA ARG A 203 -50.27 -19.78 -14.48
C ARG A 203 -51.04 -18.47 -14.34
N LEU A 204 -50.84 -17.67 -13.27
CA LEU A 204 -51.48 -16.37 -13.08
C LEU A 204 -51.10 -15.39 -14.19
N VAL A 205 -49.89 -15.51 -14.72
CA VAL A 205 -49.42 -14.68 -15.83
C VAL A 205 -50.06 -15.09 -17.17
N GLN A 206 -50.25 -16.40 -17.36
CA GLN A 206 -50.83 -16.92 -18.62
C GLN A 206 -52.32 -16.66 -18.75
N THR A 207 -53.06 -16.75 -17.64
CA THR A 207 -54.53 -16.54 -17.61
C THR A 207 -54.92 -15.62 -16.45
N PRO A 208 -54.63 -14.32 -16.58
CA PRO A 208 -54.91 -13.36 -15.48
C PRO A 208 -56.40 -13.18 -15.25
N ARG A 209 -56.78 -13.15 -13.98
CA ARG A 209 -58.19 -12.89 -13.53
C ARG A 209 -58.27 -11.54 -12.84
N PHE A 210 -59.46 -11.00 -12.77
CA PHE A 210 -59.71 -9.81 -11.99
C PHE A 210 -59.42 -10.06 -10.50
N GLY A 211 -58.54 -9.21 -9.92
CA GLY A 211 -58.07 -9.36 -8.53
C GLY A 211 -56.70 -10.05 -8.39
N ASP A 212 -56.15 -10.61 -9.46
CA ASP A 212 -54.77 -11.13 -9.44
C ASP A 212 -53.79 -9.96 -9.28
N ARG A 213 -52.80 -10.16 -8.38
CA ARG A 213 -51.80 -9.14 -8.11
C ARG A 213 -50.80 -9.09 -9.26
N ARG A 214 -50.59 -7.87 -9.79
CA ARG A 214 -49.57 -7.59 -10.79
C ARG A 214 -48.67 -6.47 -10.29
N ARG A 215 -47.41 -6.72 -10.17
CA ARG A 215 -46.46 -5.77 -9.64
C ARG A 215 -46.44 -4.44 -10.38
N ARG A 216 -46.62 -4.48 -11.69
CA ARG A 216 -46.70 -3.28 -12.51
C ARG A 216 -47.91 -2.40 -12.15
N ASP A 217 -49.05 -2.99 -11.85
CA ASP A 217 -50.27 -2.26 -11.46
C ASP A 217 -50.15 -1.74 -10.02
N GLU A 218 -49.50 -2.52 -9.14
CA GLU A 218 -49.18 -2.07 -7.78
C GLU A 218 -48.21 -0.87 -7.79
N ASP A 219 -47.17 -0.89 -8.64
CA ASP A 219 -46.24 0.23 -8.77
C ASP A 219 -46.90 1.49 -9.33
N ARG A 220 -47.86 1.37 -10.28
CA ARG A 220 -48.67 2.49 -10.76
C ARG A 220 -49.51 3.10 -9.63
N TYR A 221 -50.10 2.24 -8.81
CA TYR A 221 -50.89 2.69 -7.67
C TYR A 221 -50.00 3.36 -6.59
N LEU A 222 -48.83 2.80 -6.28
CA LEU A 222 -47.88 3.41 -5.36
C LEU A 222 -47.38 4.77 -5.85
N PHE A 223 -47.16 4.93 -7.15
CA PHE A 223 -46.78 6.21 -7.74
C PHE A 223 -47.88 7.25 -7.57
N LEU A 224 -49.13 6.89 -7.85
CA LEU A 224 -50.30 7.75 -7.62
C LEU A 224 -50.45 8.13 -6.15
N GLU A 225 -50.34 7.16 -5.23
CA GLU A 225 -50.39 7.44 -3.78
C GLU A 225 -49.28 8.42 -3.37
N SER A 226 -48.06 8.27 -3.91
CA SER A 226 -46.95 9.18 -3.62
C SER A 226 -47.23 10.62 -4.08
N ILE A 227 -47.82 10.79 -5.27
CA ILE A 227 -48.25 12.10 -5.76
C ILE A 227 -49.27 12.74 -4.82
N LEU A 228 -50.29 11.97 -4.42
CA LEU A 228 -51.36 12.46 -3.55
C LEU A 228 -50.92 12.73 -2.10
N CYS A 229 -49.84 12.07 -1.65
CA CYS A 229 -49.27 12.25 -0.32
C CYS A 229 -48.34 13.46 -0.21
N ALA A 230 -47.79 13.99 -1.30
CA ALA A 230 -46.98 15.20 -1.30
C ALA A 230 -47.88 16.44 -1.09
N ARG A 231 -47.63 17.18 0.01
CA ARG A 231 -48.49 18.32 0.38
C ARG A 231 -47.99 19.66 -0.13
N GLU A 232 -46.69 19.84 -0.21
CA GLU A 232 -46.08 21.12 -0.60
C GLU A 232 -45.26 20.96 -1.89
N ALA A 233 -44.42 19.89 -1.98
CA ALA A 233 -43.59 19.66 -3.14
C ALA A 233 -43.40 18.17 -3.44
N LEU A 234 -43.41 17.84 -4.72
CA LEU A 234 -43.02 16.54 -5.25
C LEU A 234 -41.79 16.69 -6.13
N TYR A 235 -40.72 15.96 -5.81
CA TYR A 235 -39.50 15.94 -6.58
C TYR A 235 -39.33 14.55 -7.23
N LEU A 236 -39.15 14.50 -8.54
CA LEU A 236 -38.97 13.28 -9.30
C LEU A 236 -37.61 13.32 -9.99
N SER A 237 -36.82 12.25 -9.92
CA SER A 237 -35.55 12.19 -10.63
C SER A 237 -35.33 10.89 -11.38
N TYR A 238 -34.66 10.99 -12.52
CA TYR A 238 -34.27 9.89 -13.37
C TYR A 238 -32.94 10.19 -14.08
N CYS A 239 -32.26 9.17 -14.60
CA CYS A 239 -31.07 9.33 -15.42
C CYS A 239 -31.51 9.66 -16.86
N GLY A 240 -31.42 10.93 -17.24
CA GLY A 240 -31.83 11.39 -18.57
C GLY A 240 -30.80 11.17 -19.67
N ARG A 241 -29.59 10.66 -19.32
CA ARG A 241 -28.52 10.39 -20.28
C ARG A 241 -27.76 9.12 -19.92
N GLU A 242 -27.33 8.39 -20.95
CA GLU A 242 -26.47 7.22 -20.79
C GLU A 242 -25.07 7.65 -20.36
N ARG A 243 -24.50 6.92 -19.42
CA ARG A 243 -23.19 7.27 -18.80
C ARG A 243 -22.00 7.11 -19.75
N ARG A 244 -22.12 6.26 -20.78
CA ARG A 244 -20.99 5.91 -21.67
C ARG A 244 -20.83 6.87 -22.83
N ASP A 245 -21.93 7.24 -23.46
CA ASP A 245 -21.96 7.94 -24.76
C ASP A 245 -22.83 9.22 -24.74
N ASP A 246 -23.33 9.59 -23.55
CA ASP A 246 -24.17 10.77 -23.34
C ASP A 246 -25.45 10.81 -24.19
N THR A 247 -25.92 9.64 -24.67
CA THR A 247 -27.18 9.56 -25.42
C THR A 247 -28.38 9.84 -24.52
N PRO A 248 -29.40 10.56 -24.99
CA PRO A 248 -30.62 10.82 -24.21
C PRO A 248 -31.40 9.53 -23.91
N VAL A 249 -31.78 9.35 -22.65
CA VAL A 249 -32.62 8.25 -22.17
C VAL A 249 -33.93 8.79 -21.65
N PRO A 250 -35.10 8.24 -22.03
CA PRO A 250 -36.37 8.68 -21.54
C PRO A 250 -36.58 8.36 -20.06
N PRO A 251 -37.40 9.10 -19.32
CA PRO A 251 -37.84 8.72 -17.98
C PRO A 251 -38.73 7.47 -18.01
N SER A 252 -39.05 6.97 -16.83
CA SER A 252 -40.11 5.98 -16.64
C SER A 252 -41.41 6.41 -17.36
N VAL A 253 -42.10 5.43 -17.93
CA VAL A 253 -43.44 5.65 -18.58
C VAL A 253 -44.38 6.42 -17.68
N LEU A 254 -44.37 6.21 -16.35
CA LEU A 254 -45.24 6.90 -15.41
C LEU A 254 -44.89 8.39 -15.27
N VAL A 255 -43.63 8.73 -15.35
CA VAL A 255 -43.18 10.14 -15.36
C VAL A 255 -43.55 10.80 -16.67
N SER A 256 -43.38 10.10 -17.81
CA SER A 256 -43.83 10.61 -19.12
C SER A 256 -45.34 10.85 -19.14
N GLU A 257 -46.17 9.88 -18.68
CA GLU A 257 -47.64 10.02 -18.57
C GLU A 257 -48.03 11.23 -17.68
N LEU A 258 -47.29 11.46 -16.58
CA LEU A 258 -47.53 12.62 -15.71
C LEU A 258 -47.20 13.94 -16.40
N LEU A 259 -46.05 14.02 -17.08
CA LEU A 259 -45.65 15.22 -17.83
C LEU A 259 -46.63 15.53 -18.96
N ASP A 260 -47.08 14.52 -19.70
CA ASP A 260 -48.09 14.67 -20.73
C ASP A 260 -49.43 15.16 -20.15
N TYR A 261 -49.86 14.63 -19.01
CA TYR A 261 -51.06 15.08 -18.32
C TYR A 261 -50.96 16.56 -17.92
N ILE A 262 -49.80 16.97 -17.34
CA ILE A 262 -49.57 18.38 -16.96
C ILE A 262 -49.57 19.29 -18.19
N ALA A 263 -48.94 18.85 -19.29
CA ALA A 263 -48.92 19.63 -20.53
C ALA A 263 -50.33 19.87 -21.11
N HIS A 264 -51.22 18.89 -20.97
CA HIS A 264 -52.60 19.00 -21.48
C HIS A 264 -53.57 19.74 -20.55
N THR A 265 -53.23 19.86 -19.24
CA THR A 265 -54.08 20.54 -18.26
C THR A 265 -53.73 22.03 -18.06
N GLY A 266 -52.60 22.50 -18.62
CA GLY A 266 -52.22 23.92 -18.62
C GLY A 266 -53.00 24.75 -19.63
N ASP A 267 -52.96 26.10 -19.49
CA ASP A 267 -53.58 27.04 -20.43
C ASP A 267 -53.12 26.80 -21.87
N ALA A 268 -54.05 26.72 -22.79
CA ALA A 268 -53.83 26.38 -24.19
C ALA A 268 -52.74 27.27 -24.83
N GLY A 269 -51.56 26.75 -25.06
CA GLY A 269 -50.48 27.38 -25.80
C GLY A 269 -49.10 27.42 -25.14
N GLN A 270 -48.93 26.99 -23.90
CA GLN A 270 -47.60 26.87 -23.27
C GLN A 270 -47.33 25.42 -22.86
N ASP A 271 -46.27 24.85 -23.43
CA ASP A 271 -45.74 23.54 -22.98
C ASP A 271 -45.02 23.72 -21.64
N ASN A 272 -45.78 23.62 -20.54
CA ASN A 272 -45.25 23.77 -19.19
C ASN A 272 -44.38 22.58 -18.75
N SER A 273 -44.37 21.47 -19.48
CA SER A 273 -43.59 20.27 -19.13
C SER A 273 -42.07 20.50 -19.19
N LEU A 274 -41.61 21.28 -20.20
CA LEU A 274 -40.20 21.66 -20.34
C LEU A 274 -39.75 22.62 -19.23
N ALA A 275 -40.64 23.48 -18.72
CA ALA A 275 -40.30 24.39 -17.62
C ALA A 275 -40.12 23.67 -16.27
N LEU A 276 -40.74 22.51 -16.10
CA LEU A 276 -40.68 21.70 -14.89
C LEU A 276 -39.44 20.76 -14.86
N THR A 277 -38.85 20.48 -16.02
CA THR A 277 -37.70 19.56 -16.11
C THR A 277 -36.38 20.32 -16.08
N THR A 278 -35.48 19.94 -15.17
CA THR A 278 -34.14 20.50 -15.06
C THR A 278 -33.11 19.43 -15.32
N GLU A 279 -32.36 19.59 -16.41
CA GLU A 279 -31.25 18.69 -16.72
C GLU A 279 -30.01 19.06 -15.87
N GLN A 280 -29.64 18.15 -14.97
CA GLN A 280 -28.49 18.33 -14.08
C GLN A 280 -27.19 17.96 -14.80
N PRO A 281 -26.09 18.70 -14.59
CA PRO A 281 -24.76 18.31 -15.10
C PRO A 281 -24.37 16.92 -14.62
N LEU A 282 -23.73 16.13 -15.50
CA LEU A 282 -23.26 14.77 -15.19
C LEU A 282 -22.27 14.74 -14.02
N GLN A 283 -21.43 15.74 -13.90
CA GLN A 283 -20.36 15.79 -12.92
C GLN A 283 -20.74 16.67 -11.72
N GLY A 284 -20.70 16.12 -10.52
CA GLY A 284 -20.99 16.85 -9.27
C GLY A 284 -20.04 18.02 -8.96
N PHE A 285 -18.89 18.09 -9.67
CA PHE A 285 -17.94 19.20 -9.63
C PHE A 285 -18.11 20.19 -10.80
N SER A 286 -19.21 20.13 -11.57
CA SER A 286 -19.46 21.08 -12.65
C SER A 286 -19.51 22.53 -12.13
N HIS A 287 -18.84 23.44 -12.82
CA HIS A 287 -18.89 24.88 -12.52
C HIS A 287 -20.33 25.44 -12.44
N ARG A 288 -21.28 24.86 -13.17
CA ARG A 288 -22.68 25.29 -13.16
C ARG A 288 -23.32 25.26 -11.77
N TYR A 289 -22.82 24.41 -10.86
CA TYR A 289 -23.31 24.34 -9.49
C TYR A 289 -22.77 25.40 -8.55
N PHE A 290 -21.68 26.08 -8.95
CA PHE A 290 -20.92 26.97 -8.06
C PHE A 290 -20.73 28.37 -8.62
N SER A 291 -21.11 28.61 -9.90
CA SER A 291 -20.85 29.90 -10.58
C SER A 291 -21.82 31.01 -10.15
N ASP A 292 -23.03 30.66 -9.73
CA ASP A 292 -24.04 31.62 -9.30
C ASP A 292 -24.74 31.13 -8.03
N PRO A 293 -24.43 31.69 -6.85
CA PRO A 293 -25.00 31.27 -5.58
C PRO A 293 -26.49 31.62 -5.45
N THR A 294 -27.07 32.42 -6.36
CA THR A 294 -28.47 32.77 -6.39
C THR A 294 -29.32 31.83 -7.28
N ASN A 295 -28.65 30.90 -7.97
CA ASN A 295 -29.31 29.99 -8.88
C ASN A 295 -30.00 28.83 -8.13
N GLU A 296 -31.33 28.86 -8.07
CA GLU A 296 -32.13 27.84 -7.39
C GLU A 296 -32.17 26.49 -8.16
N ARG A 297 -31.81 26.46 -9.44
CA ARG A 297 -31.83 25.23 -10.27
C ARG A 297 -30.53 24.47 -10.25
N TYR A 298 -29.39 25.19 -10.19
CA TYR A 298 -28.06 24.61 -10.23
C TYR A 298 -27.29 25.07 -9.01
N PHE A 299 -27.32 24.29 -7.95
CA PHE A 299 -26.59 24.55 -6.73
C PHE A 299 -26.08 23.24 -6.11
N SER A 300 -25.07 23.31 -5.28
CA SER A 300 -24.57 22.19 -4.50
C SER A 300 -24.17 22.63 -3.10
N TYR A 301 -24.59 21.85 -2.10
CA TYR A 301 -24.11 22.01 -0.73
C TYR A 301 -22.72 21.40 -0.50
N ALA A 302 -22.23 20.58 -1.45
CA ALA A 302 -20.93 19.92 -1.37
C ALA A 302 -19.82 20.87 -1.84
N SER A 303 -19.52 21.89 -1.04
CA SER A 303 -18.50 22.91 -1.35
C SER A 303 -17.10 22.32 -1.56
N GLU A 304 -16.81 21.16 -0.95
CA GLU A 304 -15.57 20.39 -1.15
C GLU A 304 -15.41 19.87 -2.58
N ARG A 305 -16.48 19.84 -3.36
CA ARG A 305 -16.46 19.44 -4.79
C ARG A 305 -16.30 20.62 -5.74
N MET A 306 -16.28 21.85 -5.21
CA MET A 306 -16.05 23.03 -6.05
C MET A 306 -14.69 22.90 -6.74
N PRO A 307 -14.68 22.90 -8.10
CA PRO A 307 -13.41 22.82 -8.80
C PRO A 307 -12.57 24.04 -8.41
N PRO A 308 -11.26 23.84 -8.15
CA PRO A 308 -10.38 24.96 -7.91
C PRO A 308 -10.43 25.88 -9.12
N VAL A 309 -10.51 27.20 -8.88
CA VAL A 309 -10.31 28.18 -9.94
C VAL A 309 -8.85 28.09 -10.36
N ILE A 310 -8.58 27.20 -11.29
CA ILE A 310 -7.24 27.11 -11.88
C ILE A 310 -7.17 28.25 -12.86
N ASP A 311 -6.50 29.31 -12.46
CA ASP A 311 -6.06 30.32 -13.40
C ASP A 311 -5.01 29.64 -14.30
N HIS A 312 -5.44 29.16 -15.46
CA HIS A 312 -4.57 28.52 -16.44
C HIS A 312 -3.48 29.47 -16.98
N GLN A 313 -3.55 30.77 -16.65
CA GLN A 313 -2.52 31.74 -16.96
C GLN A 313 -1.53 31.97 -15.81
N ALA A 314 -1.88 31.59 -14.59
CA ALA A 314 -0.94 31.61 -13.48
C ALA A 314 -0.04 30.38 -13.56
N ALA A 315 1.20 30.56 -13.92
CA ALA A 315 2.21 29.52 -13.80
C ALA A 315 2.19 29.00 -12.36
N ALA A 316 2.17 27.68 -12.18
CA ALA A 316 2.25 27.09 -10.84
C ALA A 316 3.48 27.67 -10.12
N PRO A 317 3.37 28.08 -8.85
CA PRO A 317 4.52 28.63 -8.14
C PRO A 317 5.66 27.61 -8.13
N LEU A 318 6.85 28.07 -8.48
CA LEU A 318 8.06 27.25 -8.43
C LEU A 318 8.24 26.70 -7.01
N LEU A 319 8.63 25.43 -6.90
CA LEU A 319 8.89 24.82 -5.59
C LEU A 319 10.09 25.49 -4.91
N PHE A 320 11.10 25.87 -5.71
CA PHE A 320 12.29 26.59 -5.28
C PHE A 320 12.43 27.91 -6.06
N PRO A 321 11.63 28.96 -5.73
CA PRO A 321 11.70 30.23 -6.45
C PRO A 321 13.00 30.97 -6.19
N SER A 322 13.72 30.65 -5.12
CA SER A 322 15.04 31.17 -4.77
C SER A 322 15.80 30.15 -3.93
N ALA A 323 17.12 30.29 -3.89
CA ALA A 323 17.95 29.45 -3.04
C ALA A 323 17.58 29.64 -1.55
N LEU A 324 17.45 28.52 -0.83
CA LEU A 324 17.18 28.53 0.61
C LEU A 324 18.40 29.11 1.36
N VAL A 325 18.13 29.92 2.36
CA VAL A 325 19.21 30.44 3.23
C VAL A 325 19.81 29.26 4.01
N THR A 326 21.08 28.97 3.77
CA THR A 326 21.80 27.89 4.45
C THR A 326 23.01 28.44 5.18
N LYS A 327 23.24 27.95 6.40
CA LYS A 327 24.50 28.08 7.09
C LYS A 327 25.24 26.74 6.96
N GLN A 328 26.47 26.79 6.49
CA GLN A 328 27.33 25.58 6.47
C GLN A 328 27.52 25.10 7.92
N PRO A 329 27.34 23.82 8.22
CA PRO A 329 27.53 23.34 9.58
C PRO A 329 29.00 23.38 9.97
N ASP A 330 29.27 23.83 11.20
CA ASP A 330 30.64 23.86 11.75
C ASP A 330 31.19 22.44 11.92
N VAL A 331 30.31 21.46 12.23
CA VAL A 331 30.62 20.04 12.33
C VAL A 331 29.64 19.23 11.47
N LEU A 332 30.15 18.37 10.62
CA LEU A 332 29.35 17.48 9.77
C LEU A 332 29.76 16.03 10.01
N ALA A 333 28.79 15.15 10.25
CA ALA A 333 29.05 13.72 10.30
C ALA A 333 29.42 13.17 8.90
N LEU A 334 30.49 12.37 8.82
CA LEU A 334 30.90 11.73 7.56
C LEU A 334 29.75 10.90 6.94
N ALA A 335 28.96 10.21 7.79
CA ALA A 335 27.78 9.48 7.36
C ALA A 335 26.70 10.37 6.72
N ALA A 336 26.53 11.62 7.20
CA ALA A 336 25.57 12.56 6.61
C ALA A 336 26.01 13.04 5.21
N LEU A 337 27.31 13.22 5.02
CA LEU A 337 27.89 13.52 3.70
C LEU A 337 27.66 12.36 2.72
N VAL A 338 27.88 11.13 3.18
CA VAL A 338 27.61 9.91 2.40
C VAL A 338 26.12 9.81 2.05
N GLU A 339 25.22 9.97 3.03
CA GLU A 339 23.77 9.93 2.81
C GLU A 339 23.31 10.97 1.79
N PHE A 340 23.88 12.16 1.83
CA PHE A 340 23.57 13.24 0.87
C PHE A 340 23.89 12.78 -0.56
N PHE A 341 25.09 12.28 -0.83
CA PHE A 341 25.48 11.87 -2.19
C PHE A 341 24.80 10.59 -2.68
N GLN A 342 24.15 9.82 -1.82
CA GLN A 342 23.28 8.72 -2.26
C GLN A 342 22.01 9.22 -2.95
N ASN A 343 21.42 10.35 -2.50
CA ASN A 343 20.29 11.01 -3.14
C ASN A 343 20.15 12.45 -2.61
N PRO A 344 20.77 13.44 -3.27
CA PRO A 344 20.75 14.84 -2.81
C PRO A 344 19.35 15.44 -2.68
N ALA A 345 18.44 15.10 -3.61
CA ALA A 345 17.06 15.58 -3.58
C ALA A 345 16.31 15.06 -2.36
N ARG A 346 16.45 13.74 -2.06
CA ARG A 346 15.86 13.16 -0.85
C ARG A 346 16.42 13.83 0.40
N TYR A 347 17.71 14.05 0.47
CA TYR A 347 18.36 14.67 1.62
C TYR A 347 17.85 16.10 1.84
N LEU A 348 17.75 16.90 0.78
CA LEU A 348 17.19 18.26 0.84
C LEU A 348 15.74 18.26 1.33
N LEU A 349 14.88 17.46 0.70
CA LEU A 349 13.45 17.45 1.02
C LEU A 349 13.18 16.87 2.39
N ARG A 350 13.79 15.75 2.74
CA ARG A 350 13.53 15.03 3.99
C ARG A 350 14.27 15.62 5.18
N ASN A 351 15.60 15.71 5.07
CA ASN A 351 16.43 16.04 6.23
C ASN A 351 16.43 17.55 6.51
N ARG A 352 16.28 18.37 5.47
CA ARG A 352 16.26 19.81 5.64
C ARG A 352 14.85 20.40 5.73
N LEU A 353 13.95 20.00 4.85
CA LEU A 353 12.60 20.56 4.78
C LEU A 353 11.55 19.75 5.55
N GLY A 354 11.90 18.58 6.07
CA GLY A 354 10.98 17.73 6.84
C GLY A 354 9.86 17.10 6.02
N VAL A 355 10.00 17.05 4.69
CA VAL A 355 9.02 16.41 3.81
C VAL A 355 9.12 14.90 3.98
N ASP A 356 8.02 14.25 4.33
CA ASP A 356 7.92 12.80 4.33
C ASP A 356 6.94 12.35 3.24
N LEU A 357 7.46 11.64 2.25
CA LEU A 357 6.61 11.09 1.20
C LEU A 357 5.92 9.82 1.71
N PRO A 358 4.60 9.71 1.53
CA PRO A 358 3.86 8.55 1.99
C PRO A 358 4.43 7.30 1.33
N ARG A 359 4.89 6.36 2.16
CA ARG A 359 5.26 5.04 1.67
C ARG A 359 3.96 4.33 1.27
N VAL A 360 3.80 4.05 -0.02
CA VAL A 360 2.76 3.14 -0.48
C VAL A 360 3.05 1.79 0.17
N ARG A 361 2.35 1.47 1.26
CA ARG A 361 2.42 0.14 1.84
C ARG A 361 1.73 -0.79 0.85
N PRO A 362 2.41 -1.82 0.33
CA PRO A 362 1.71 -2.80 -0.48
C PRO A 362 0.57 -3.36 0.36
N ALA A 363 -0.63 -3.42 -0.23
CA ALA A 363 -1.73 -4.15 0.37
C ALA A 363 -1.25 -5.58 0.70
N PHE A 364 -1.76 -6.18 1.77
CA PHE A 364 -1.48 -7.59 2.05
C PHE A 364 -1.77 -8.40 0.80
N ASP A 365 -0.72 -8.86 0.13
CA ASP A 365 -0.88 -9.75 -1.01
C ASP A 365 -1.08 -11.17 -0.46
N THR A 366 -2.32 -11.61 -0.46
CA THR A 366 -2.71 -12.98 -0.07
C THR A 366 -2.38 -14.01 -1.15
N ARG A 367 -1.79 -13.58 -2.27
CA ARG A 367 -1.35 -14.47 -3.34
C ARG A 367 -0.06 -15.19 -2.94
N ALA A 368 0.32 -16.20 -3.72
CA ALA A 368 1.58 -16.90 -3.54
C ALA A 368 2.75 -15.93 -3.34
N PRO A 369 3.71 -16.22 -2.42
CA PRO A 369 4.79 -15.29 -2.14
C PRO A 369 5.50 -14.93 -3.43
N ALA A 370 5.36 -13.67 -3.80
CA ALA A 370 6.12 -13.09 -4.89
C ALA A 370 7.63 -13.25 -4.59
N ARG A 371 8.45 -13.14 -5.64
CA ARG A 371 9.91 -13.07 -5.47
C ARG A 371 10.24 -12.04 -4.40
N ALA A 372 11.14 -12.39 -3.50
CA ALA A 372 11.56 -11.51 -2.40
C ALA A 372 11.91 -10.11 -2.93
N GLY A 373 11.36 -9.06 -2.33
CA GLY A 373 11.74 -7.69 -2.66
C GLY A 373 13.23 -7.44 -2.41
N PHE A 374 13.77 -6.37 -2.97
CA PHE A 374 15.20 -6.05 -2.91
C PHE A 374 15.81 -6.16 -1.49
N GLY A 375 15.11 -5.65 -0.47
CA GLY A 375 15.59 -5.73 0.93
C GLY A 375 15.68 -7.16 1.45
N ALA A 376 14.72 -8.02 1.10
CA ALA A 376 14.75 -9.43 1.50
C ALA A 376 15.85 -10.21 0.76
N LEU A 377 16.10 -9.89 -0.52
CA LEU A 377 17.21 -10.46 -1.28
C LEU A 377 18.57 -10.07 -0.65
N MET A 378 18.73 -8.82 -0.23
CA MET A 378 19.93 -8.36 0.46
C MET A 378 20.14 -9.11 1.78
N ALA A 379 19.11 -9.22 2.62
CA ALA A 379 19.18 -9.97 3.87
C ALA A 379 19.50 -11.45 3.62
N GLN A 380 18.91 -12.06 2.61
CA GLN A 380 19.18 -13.43 2.21
C GLN A 380 20.67 -13.61 1.84
N ARG A 381 21.20 -12.78 0.95
CA ARG A 381 22.60 -12.84 0.51
C ARG A 381 23.59 -12.60 1.64
N GLN A 382 23.28 -11.66 2.54
CA GLN A 382 24.10 -11.40 3.71
C GLN A 382 24.21 -12.64 4.61
N ILE A 383 23.08 -13.30 4.89
CA ILE A 383 23.04 -14.54 5.67
C ILE A 383 23.85 -15.67 4.99
N LEU A 384 23.70 -15.80 3.65
CA LEU A 384 24.45 -16.80 2.89
C LEU A 384 25.95 -16.57 2.99
N LEU A 385 26.39 -15.33 2.84
CA LEU A 385 27.78 -14.96 2.95
C LEU A 385 28.34 -15.25 4.36
N GLU A 386 27.61 -14.85 5.42
CA GLU A 386 28.01 -15.12 6.81
C GLU A 386 28.19 -16.62 7.11
N ILE A 387 27.27 -17.46 6.60
CA ILE A 387 27.31 -18.91 6.80
C ILE A 387 28.50 -19.50 6.04
N GLN A 388 28.77 -19.06 4.81
CA GLN A 388 29.91 -19.52 4.03
C GLN A 388 31.26 -19.12 4.69
N LEU A 389 31.35 -17.89 5.18
CA LEU A 389 32.55 -17.42 5.91
C LEU A 389 32.76 -18.18 7.22
N GLY A 390 31.70 -18.60 7.90
CA GLY A 390 31.76 -19.45 9.09
C GLY A 390 32.01 -20.93 8.81
N GLY A 391 32.24 -21.33 7.57
CA GLY A 391 32.44 -22.74 7.18
C GLY A 391 31.17 -23.59 7.23
N GLY A 392 30.00 -23.00 7.34
CA GLY A 392 28.70 -23.69 7.34
C GLY A 392 28.33 -24.20 5.95
N GLN A 393 27.34 -25.09 5.91
CA GLN A 393 26.87 -25.73 4.67
C GLN A 393 25.57 -25.13 4.17
N GLN A 394 25.23 -25.44 2.92
CA GLN A 394 23.96 -24.98 2.31
C GLN A 394 22.71 -25.42 3.09
N VAL A 395 22.79 -26.56 3.80
CA VAL A 395 21.70 -27.05 4.67
C VAL A 395 21.45 -26.10 5.86
N ASP A 396 22.53 -25.54 6.44
CA ASP A 396 22.43 -24.57 7.53
C ASP A 396 21.79 -23.27 7.04
N ALA A 397 22.18 -22.83 5.85
CA ALA A 397 21.59 -21.69 5.18
C ALA A 397 20.09 -21.87 4.89
N GLN A 398 19.72 -23.07 4.39
CA GLN A 398 18.32 -23.42 4.16
C GLN A 398 17.49 -23.30 5.44
N ALA A 399 17.96 -23.92 6.53
CA ALA A 399 17.25 -23.90 7.80
C ALA A 399 17.06 -22.46 8.32
N ARG A 400 18.12 -21.64 8.26
CA ARG A 400 18.09 -20.25 8.73
C ARG A 400 17.17 -19.37 7.89
N LEU A 401 17.24 -19.45 6.56
CA LEU A 401 16.41 -18.67 5.65
C LEU A 401 14.94 -19.10 5.70
N GLN A 402 14.67 -20.40 5.87
CA GLN A 402 13.31 -20.89 6.11
C GLN A 402 12.74 -20.32 7.42
N ALA A 403 13.51 -20.39 8.51
CA ALA A 403 13.07 -19.90 9.82
C ALA A 403 12.79 -18.39 9.83
N GLN A 404 13.44 -17.61 8.97
CA GLN A 404 13.23 -16.17 8.81
C GLN A 404 12.16 -15.82 7.75
N ALA A 405 11.52 -16.80 7.14
CA ALA A 405 10.57 -16.63 6.03
C ALA A 405 11.17 -15.91 4.81
N LEU A 406 12.47 -15.96 4.63
CA LEU A 406 13.20 -15.37 3.50
C LEU A 406 13.28 -16.31 2.29
N LEU A 407 12.90 -17.58 2.44
CA LEU A 407 12.91 -18.57 1.36
C LEU A 407 11.47 -18.87 0.91
N ARG A 408 11.26 -19.03 -0.40
CA ARG A 408 9.98 -19.52 -0.92
C ARG A 408 9.75 -20.98 -0.50
N PRO A 409 8.52 -21.38 -0.22
CA PRO A 409 8.25 -22.77 0.13
C PRO A 409 8.44 -23.71 -1.07
N GLY A 410 8.84 -24.95 -0.79
CA GLY A 410 8.98 -26.03 -1.76
C GLY A 410 10.21 -25.94 -2.67
N ALA A 411 10.18 -26.69 -3.76
CA ALA A 411 11.32 -26.90 -4.67
C ALA A 411 11.84 -25.60 -5.30
N LEU A 412 10.98 -24.61 -5.56
CA LEU A 412 11.39 -23.33 -6.14
C LEU A 412 12.34 -22.56 -5.21
N GLY A 413 12.06 -22.55 -3.91
CA GLY A 413 12.94 -21.89 -2.94
C GLY A 413 14.31 -22.59 -2.86
N TRP A 414 14.34 -23.91 -2.98
CA TRP A 414 15.60 -24.66 -2.97
C TRP A 414 16.46 -24.40 -4.21
N LEU A 415 15.84 -24.31 -5.36
CA LEU A 415 16.54 -23.95 -6.60
C LEU A 415 17.11 -22.53 -6.55
N GLU A 416 16.36 -21.58 -6.03
CA GLU A 416 16.83 -20.20 -5.82
C GLU A 416 17.99 -20.16 -4.80
N LEU A 417 17.85 -20.86 -3.69
CA LEU A 417 18.92 -20.97 -2.69
C LEU A 417 20.20 -21.54 -3.30
N ALA A 418 20.11 -22.62 -4.06
CA ALA A 418 21.27 -23.25 -4.68
C ALA A 418 21.98 -22.31 -5.67
N ALA A 419 21.21 -21.57 -6.47
CA ALA A 419 21.73 -20.58 -7.41
C ALA A 419 22.45 -19.42 -6.68
N GLU A 420 21.81 -18.85 -5.65
CA GLU A 420 22.41 -17.74 -4.87
C GLU A 420 23.62 -18.20 -4.03
N TRP A 421 23.58 -19.42 -3.49
CA TRP A 421 24.71 -20.02 -2.78
C TRP A 421 25.93 -20.14 -3.69
N SER A 422 25.75 -20.67 -4.89
CA SER A 422 26.84 -20.80 -5.87
C SER A 422 27.33 -19.43 -6.34
N ALA A 423 26.43 -18.48 -6.56
CA ALA A 423 26.79 -17.13 -7.02
C ALA A 423 27.60 -16.31 -5.99
N LEU A 424 27.52 -16.66 -4.70
CA LEU A 424 28.26 -16.00 -3.62
C LEU A 424 29.53 -16.71 -3.23
N SER A 425 29.81 -17.92 -3.73
CA SER A 425 30.98 -18.73 -3.32
C SER A 425 32.31 -18.06 -3.62
N ASP A 426 32.42 -17.39 -4.77
CA ASP A 426 33.62 -16.64 -5.14
C ASP A 426 33.80 -15.40 -4.23
N LEU A 427 32.73 -14.65 -3.98
CA LEU A 427 32.75 -13.54 -3.02
C LEU A 427 33.15 -14.01 -1.63
N ALA A 428 32.63 -15.14 -1.16
CA ALA A 428 32.98 -15.70 0.14
C ALA A 428 34.48 -16.05 0.22
N THR A 429 35.04 -16.64 -0.84
CA THR A 429 36.46 -16.96 -0.91
C THR A 429 37.33 -15.70 -0.86
N ARG A 430 36.98 -14.68 -1.65
CA ARG A 430 37.69 -13.39 -1.65
C ARG A 430 37.57 -12.66 -0.31
N THR A 431 36.39 -12.73 0.33
CA THR A 431 36.15 -12.10 1.63
C THR A 431 36.81 -12.85 2.77
N ALA A 432 36.89 -14.20 2.75
CA ALA A 432 37.55 -15.00 3.76
C ALA A 432 39.05 -14.65 3.86
N ALA A 433 39.71 -14.50 2.72
CA ALA A 433 41.12 -14.10 2.68
C ALA A 433 41.43 -12.75 3.38
N ILE A 434 40.40 -11.91 3.54
CA ILE A 434 40.51 -10.59 4.16
C ILE A 434 40.07 -10.64 5.63
N SER A 435 39.13 -11.52 5.98
CA SER A 435 38.58 -11.63 7.34
C SER A 435 39.61 -12.02 8.37
N ASP A 436 40.66 -12.73 7.95
CA ASP A 436 41.77 -13.15 8.80
C ASP A 436 42.82 -12.03 9.07
N LEU A 437 42.70 -10.89 8.36
CA LEU A 437 43.59 -9.76 8.56
C LEU A 437 43.21 -8.98 9.83
N PRO A 438 44.20 -8.49 10.61
CA PRO A 438 43.90 -7.59 11.72
C PRO A 438 43.28 -6.30 11.20
N GLN A 439 42.05 -6.05 11.61
CA GLN A 439 41.32 -4.85 11.23
C GLN A 439 41.13 -3.94 12.45
N GLN A 440 41.28 -2.64 12.23
CA GLN A 440 41.07 -1.62 13.24
C GLN A 440 40.04 -0.62 12.79
N ARG A 441 39.45 0.06 13.77
CA ARG A 441 38.56 1.19 13.58
C ARG A 441 39.34 2.48 13.78
N ILE A 442 39.22 3.43 12.84
CA ILE A 442 39.89 4.72 12.91
C ILE A 442 38.85 5.83 13.09
N GLU A 443 39.04 6.66 14.10
CA GLU A 443 38.23 7.86 14.28
C GLU A 443 38.69 8.95 13.32
N ILE A 444 37.71 9.66 12.75
CA ILE A 444 37.90 10.77 11.83
C ILE A 444 37.50 12.07 12.51
N ASP A 445 38.45 13.00 12.57
CA ASP A 445 38.20 14.40 12.98
C ASP A 445 39.07 15.31 12.07
N LEU A 446 38.51 15.67 10.92
CA LEU A 446 39.20 16.35 9.85
C LEU A 446 38.62 17.77 9.63
N SER A 447 39.45 18.79 9.79
CA SER A 447 39.09 20.15 9.41
C SER A 447 39.33 20.38 7.92
N VAL A 448 38.26 20.62 7.17
CA VAL A 448 38.27 20.89 5.72
C VAL A 448 37.52 22.21 5.47
N GLY A 449 38.26 23.25 5.11
CA GLY A 449 37.71 24.61 5.01
C GLY A 449 37.17 25.11 6.36
N GLN A 450 35.89 25.45 6.42
CA GLN A 450 35.19 25.92 7.63
C GLN A 450 34.43 24.79 8.35
N THR A 451 34.43 23.56 7.82
CA THR A 451 33.67 22.43 8.36
C THR A 451 34.62 21.38 8.92
N THR A 452 34.31 20.86 10.11
CA THR A 452 34.99 19.71 10.67
C THR A 452 34.15 18.45 10.39
N LEU A 453 34.74 17.50 9.65
CA LEU A 453 34.13 16.20 9.37
C LEU A 453 34.45 15.24 10.52
N ARG A 454 33.41 14.62 11.09
CA ARG A 454 33.55 13.62 12.15
C ARG A 454 32.91 12.30 11.77
N GLY A 455 33.57 11.21 12.15
CA GLY A 455 33.07 9.87 11.87
C GLY A 455 34.04 8.78 12.25
N GLN A 456 33.77 7.59 11.71
CA GLN A 456 34.60 6.41 11.93
C GLN A 456 34.78 5.66 10.61
N LEU A 457 35.94 5.09 10.41
CA LEU A 457 36.23 4.17 9.31
C LEU A 457 36.51 2.78 9.89
N ASP A 458 35.67 1.84 9.51
CA ASP A 458 35.81 0.43 9.86
C ASP A 458 36.58 -0.34 8.78
N GLY A 459 37.10 -1.52 9.13
CA GLY A 459 37.74 -2.42 8.19
C GLY A 459 39.12 -1.97 7.70
N VAL A 460 39.83 -1.16 8.48
CA VAL A 460 41.17 -0.68 8.10
C VAL A 460 42.21 -1.67 8.55
N SER A 461 43.02 -2.17 7.60
CA SER A 461 44.16 -3.04 7.82
C SER A 461 45.48 -2.33 7.43
N ALA A 462 46.61 -3.00 7.55
CA ALA A 462 47.91 -2.43 7.23
C ALA A 462 48.08 -2.09 5.73
N ASP A 463 47.41 -2.82 4.85
CA ASP A 463 47.54 -2.70 3.39
C ASP A 463 46.38 -1.94 2.73
N ALA A 464 45.14 -2.07 3.23
CA ALA A 464 43.98 -1.39 2.68
C ALA A 464 42.84 -1.23 3.70
N GLN A 465 41.92 -0.30 3.44
CA GLN A 465 40.61 -0.35 4.01
C GLN A 465 39.75 -1.32 3.19
N TYR A 466 39.14 -2.29 3.83
CA TYR A 466 38.27 -3.29 3.18
C TYR A 466 36.81 -3.02 3.37
N ARG A 467 36.06 -3.11 2.29
CA ARG A 467 34.61 -3.06 2.28
C ARG A 467 34.07 -4.17 1.39
N HIS A 468 33.00 -4.84 1.79
CA HIS A 468 32.38 -5.88 0.98
C HIS A 468 30.89 -5.54 0.67
N SER A 469 30.42 -6.05 -0.46
CA SER A 469 29.03 -5.93 -0.88
C SER A 469 28.55 -7.27 -1.45
N VAL A 470 27.39 -7.73 -0.99
CA VAL A 470 26.74 -8.95 -1.53
C VAL A 470 26.06 -8.70 -2.89
N LEU A 471 26.20 -7.52 -3.45
CA LEU A 471 25.76 -7.11 -4.77
C LEU A 471 26.95 -6.78 -5.66
N ASP A 472 26.68 -6.68 -6.97
CA ASP A 472 27.60 -6.05 -7.91
C ASP A 472 27.84 -4.59 -7.50
N LEU A 473 28.99 -4.05 -7.86
CA LEU A 473 29.35 -2.68 -7.47
C LEU A 473 28.31 -1.68 -8.00
N ARG A 474 27.67 -0.98 -7.09
CA ARG A 474 26.67 0.04 -7.44
C ARG A 474 27.27 1.44 -7.32
N ALA A 475 26.72 2.37 -8.09
CA ALA A 475 27.06 3.79 -8.05
C ALA A 475 27.08 4.37 -6.62
N ALA A 476 26.09 4.01 -5.79
CA ALA A 476 25.99 4.48 -4.40
C ALA A 476 27.09 3.88 -3.50
N ASP A 477 27.47 2.63 -3.72
CA ASP A 477 28.53 1.96 -2.96
C ASP A 477 29.90 2.54 -3.32
N LEU A 478 30.12 2.81 -4.61
CA LEU A 478 31.35 3.44 -5.11
C LEU A 478 31.51 4.88 -4.58
N MET A 479 30.47 5.70 -4.64
CA MET A 479 30.48 7.06 -4.09
C MET A 479 30.70 7.06 -2.57
N THR A 480 30.06 6.12 -1.86
CA THR A 480 30.28 5.93 -0.43
C THR A 480 31.74 5.61 -0.11
N ALA A 481 32.29 4.66 -0.86
CA ALA A 481 33.70 4.25 -0.69
C ALA A 481 34.66 5.39 -1.02
N TRP A 482 34.36 6.17 -2.06
CA TRP A 482 35.16 7.33 -2.44
C TRP A 482 35.24 8.39 -1.35
N ILE A 483 34.11 8.78 -0.77
CA ILE A 483 34.08 9.77 0.32
C ILE A 483 34.89 9.28 1.51
N MET A 484 34.75 8.00 1.88
CA MET A 484 35.50 7.39 2.97
C MET A 484 37.00 7.26 2.64
N HIS A 485 37.32 6.96 1.39
CA HIS A 485 38.69 6.88 0.89
C HIS A 485 39.41 8.24 0.95
N LEU A 486 38.77 9.33 0.56
CA LEU A 486 39.31 10.68 0.71
C LEU A 486 39.57 11.01 2.19
N ALA A 487 38.65 10.67 3.08
CA ALA A 487 38.82 10.85 4.52
C ALA A 487 40.00 10.00 5.06
N LEU A 488 40.12 8.75 4.61
CA LEU A 488 41.21 7.86 4.94
C LEU A 488 42.56 8.46 4.54
N ASN A 489 42.66 8.99 3.31
CA ASN A 489 43.90 9.58 2.77
C ASN A 489 44.35 10.87 3.50
N LEU A 490 43.40 11.56 4.16
CA LEU A 490 43.68 12.76 4.95
C LEU A 490 43.93 12.47 6.44
N THR A 491 43.74 11.24 6.90
CA THR A 491 43.88 10.88 8.31
C THR A 491 45.32 10.44 8.60
N PRO A 492 46.09 11.22 9.38
CA PRO A 492 47.51 10.91 9.62
C PRO A 492 47.73 9.58 10.36
N ALA A 493 46.78 9.15 11.16
CA ALA A 493 46.85 7.89 11.93
C ALA A 493 46.53 6.65 11.07
N SER A 494 46.19 6.82 9.79
CA SER A 494 45.87 5.68 8.93
C SER A 494 47.14 4.93 8.52
N PRO A 495 47.19 3.58 8.68
CA PRO A 495 48.33 2.77 8.26
C PRO A 495 48.39 2.58 6.74
N THR A 496 47.32 2.90 6.03
CA THR A 496 47.18 2.72 4.57
C THR A 496 46.49 3.88 3.91
N ARG A 497 46.67 4.02 2.61
CA ARG A 497 45.98 4.99 1.74
C ARG A 497 45.15 4.30 0.64
N HIS A 498 45.06 2.97 0.67
CA HIS A 498 44.28 2.20 -0.30
C HIS A 498 42.92 1.81 0.27
N THR A 499 41.90 1.71 -0.60
CA THR A 499 40.61 1.11 -0.24
C THR A 499 40.27 0.02 -1.25
N ARG A 500 39.93 -1.17 -0.76
CA ARG A 500 39.49 -2.29 -1.59
C ARG A 500 38.02 -2.59 -1.37
N LEU A 501 37.26 -2.61 -2.48
CA LEU A 501 35.86 -2.93 -2.53
C LEU A 501 35.68 -4.34 -3.07
N VAL A 502 35.31 -5.28 -2.23
CA VAL A 502 35.06 -6.67 -2.62
C VAL A 502 33.55 -6.77 -2.89
N ALA A 503 33.18 -6.68 -4.16
CA ALA A 503 31.80 -6.81 -4.62
C ALA A 503 31.57 -8.21 -5.22
N ARG A 504 30.32 -8.54 -5.48
CA ARG A 504 29.97 -9.85 -6.04
C ARG A 504 30.60 -10.08 -7.43
N ASP A 505 30.63 -9.05 -8.24
CA ASP A 505 31.16 -9.06 -9.62
C ASP A 505 32.70 -9.07 -9.67
N ASP A 506 33.38 -8.24 -8.87
CA ASP A 506 34.82 -8.12 -8.88
C ASP A 506 35.36 -7.50 -7.58
N THR A 507 36.69 -7.37 -7.48
CA THR A 507 37.40 -6.60 -6.46
C THR A 507 37.97 -5.33 -7.09
N TYR A 508 37.59 -4.18 -6.55
CA TYR A 508 38.01 -2.88 -7.03
C TYR A 508 38.96 -2.23 -6.01
N THR A 509 40.01 -1.58 -6.48
CA THR A 509 41.01 -0.90 -5.63
C THR A 509 41.03 0.58 -5.95
N LEU A 510 40.78 1.42 -4.94
CA LEU A 510 41.02 2.86 -5.01
C LEU A 510 42.46 3.16 -4.63
N GLN A 511 43.19 3.75 -5.56
CA GLN A 511 44.59 4.12 -5.41
C GLN A 511 44.76 5.39 -4.58
N PRO A 512 45.92 5.64 -3.91
CA PRO A 512 46.15 6.81 -3.09
C PRO A 512 45.93 8.12 -3.84
N VAL A 513 45.31 9.10 -3.14
CA VAL A 513 44.97 10.42 -3.68
C VAL A 513 45.82 11.49 -2.99
N ASP A 514 46.68 12.19 -3.74
CA ASP A 514 47.56 13.23 -3.18
C ASP A 514 46.82 14.54 -2.91
N HIS A 515 45.79 14.86 -3.71
CA HIS A 515 44.96 16.06 -3.59
C HIS A 515 43.59 15.80 -2.92
N ALA A 516 43.50 14.82 -2.03
CA ALA A 516 42.29 14.41 -1.35
C ALA A 516 41.56 15.57 -0.63
N ARG A 517 42.33 16.57 -0.11
CA ARG A 517 41.75 17.74 0.56
C ARG A 517 40.94 18.62 -0.38
N GLU A 518 41.43 18.82 -1.59
CA GLU A 518 40.74 19.64 -2.62
C GLU A 518 39.45 18.97 -3.04
N LEU A 519 39.49 17.68 -3.34
CA LEU A 519 38.34 16.88 -3.72
C LEU A 519 37.28 16.83 -2.61
N LEU A 520 37.70 16.71 -1.35
CA LEU A 520 36.76 16.72 -0.22
C LEU A 520 36.15 18.12 -0.01
N THR A 521 36.90 19.20 -0.28
CA THR A 521 36.39 20.56 -0.28
C THR A 521 35.33 20.75 -1.37
N ASP A 522 35.55 20.19 -2.55
CA ASP A 522 34.57 20.19 -3.65
C ASP A 522 33.27 19.45 -3.30
N LEU A 523 33.38 18.30 -2.65
CA LEU A 523 32.21 17.56 -2.15
C LEU A 523 31.45 18.38 -1.10
N LEU A 524 32.13 19.05 -0.17
CA LEU A 524 31.49 19.94 0.81
C LEU A 524 30.83 21.17 0.19
N ALA A 525 31.42 21.72 -0.86
CA ALA A 525 30.81 22.81 -1.63
C ALA A 525 29.52 22.35 -2.33
N CYS A 526 29.52 21.16 -2.95
CA CYS A 526 28.34 20.54 -3.54
C CYS A 526 27.27 20.23 -2.48
N TYR A 527 27.66 19.72 -1.31
CA TYR A 527 26.77 19.49 -0.17
C TYR A 527 26.08 20.79 0.26
N SER A 528 26.84 21.85 0.50
CA SER A 528 26.31 23.16 0.91
C SER A 528 25.36 23.74 -0.12
N ARG A 529 25.68 23.63 -1.40
CA ARG A 529 24.83 24.06 -2.51
C ARG A 529 23.54 23.21 -2.56
N GLY A 530 23.62 21.91 -2.43
CA GLY A 530 22.49 21.01 -2.45
C GLY A 530 21.56 21.13 -1.25
N LEU A 531 22.00 21.79 -0.15
CA LEU A 531 21.12 22.20 0.94
C LEU A 531 20.32 23.47 0.63
N SER A 532 20.76 24.29 -0.32
CA SER A 532 20.08 25.54 -0.71
C SER A 532 19.16 25.37 -1.91
N HIS A 533 19.47 24.47 -2.82
CA HIS A 533 18.73 24.24 -4.04
C HIS A 533 18.87 22.76 -4.48
N PRO A 534 17.87 22.14 -5.14
CA PRO A 534 18.02 20.81 -5.70
C PRO A 534 19.26 20.70 -6.58
N LEU A 535 20.13 19.75 -6.25
CA LEU A 535 21.36 19.49 -7.00
C LEU A 535 21.06 18.44 -8.08
N PRO A 536 21.22 18.73 -9.37
CA PRO A 536 20.97 17.77 -10.44
C PRO A 536 22.10 16.74 -10.53
N PHE A 537 22.21 15.94 -9.48
CA PHE A 537 23.14 14.84 -9.37
C PHE A 537 22.39 13.54 -9.09
N PHE A 538 22.44 12.62 -10.07
CA PHE A 538 21.73 11.34 -10.08
C PHE A 538 22.76 10.24 -10.10
N PRO A 539 23.04 9.57 -8.99
CA PRO A 539 24.19 8.68 -8.84
C PRO A 539 24.28 7.56 -9.88
N ARG A 540 23.15 6.94 -10.27
CA ARG A 540 23.15 5.87 -11.28
C ARG A 540 23.44 6.40 -12.67
N SER A 541 22.80 7.50 -13.06
CA SER A 541 23.02 8.16 -14.34
C SER A 541 24.42 8.77 -14.43
N ALA A 542 24.94 9.33 -13.33
CA ALA A 542 26.30 9.85 -13.25
C ALA A 542 27.35 8.73 -13.37
N HIS A 543 27.13 7.59 -12.74
CA HIS A 543 27.98 6.42 -12.92
C HIS A 543 27.95 5.91 -14.36
N ALA A 544 26.74 5.79 -14.94
CA ALA A 544 26.60 5.36 -16.33
C ALA A 544 27.30 6.31 -17.32
N TYR A 545 27.25 7.63 -17.04
CA TYR A 545 27.99 8.62 -17.81
C TYR A 545 29.50 8.42 -17.71
N ALA A 546 30.02 8.33 -16.48
CA ALA A 546 31.46 8.32 -16.21
C ALA A 546 32.18 7.05 -16.69
N PHE A 547 31.47 5.91 -16.67
CA PHE A 547 32.02 4.59 -17.08
C PHE A 547 31.56 4.14 -18.46
N ALA A 548 30.97 5.04 -19.27
CA ALA A 548 30.52 4.69 -20.60
C ALA A 548 31.70 4.34 -21.53
N SER A 549 31.61 3.19 -22.19
CA SER A 549 32.52 2.81 -23.27
C SER A 549 32.18 3.42 -24.64
N GLY A 550 31.03 4.13 -24.74
CA GLY A 550 30.52 4.80 -25.93
C GLY A 550 30.12 6.25 -25.63
N ASP A 551 28.98 6.71 -26.18
CA ASP A 551 28.47 8.07 -25.89
C ASP A 551 28.01 8.19 -24.41
N PRO A 552 28.70 9.00 -23.58
CA PRO A 552 28.39 9.14 -22.16
C PRO A 552 26.99 9.72 -21.93
N SER A 553 26.56 10.69 -22.73
CA SER A 553 25.27 11.35 -22.58
C SER A 553 24.12 10.37 -22.87
N LEU A 554 24.28 9.52 -23.90
CA LEU A 554 23.30 8.47 -24.20
C LEU A 554 23.24 7.42 -23.10
N ALA A 555 24.38 7.04 -22.49
CA ALA A 555 24.43 6.08 -21.39
C ALA A 555 23.70 6.63 -20.15
N ALA A 556 23.94 7.88 -19.79
CA ALA A 556 23.24 8.58 -18.71
C ALA A 556 21.74 8.66 -18.95
N LYS A 557 21.33 9.05 -20.14
CA LYS A 557 19.92 9.18 -20.53
C LYS A 557 19.18 7.86 -20.44
N ARG A 558 19.78 6.76 -20.88
CA ARG A 558 19.19 5.41 -20.75
C ARG A 558 19.03 4.94 -19.30
N CYS A 559 19.91 5.38 -18.40
CA CYS A 559 19.81 5.10 -16.98
C CYS A 559 18.79 6.00 -16.28
N TRP A 560 18.62 7.24 -16.77
CA TRP A 560 17.64 8.20 -16.28
C TRP A 560 16.21 7.79 -16.67
N GLU A 561 15.95 7.51 -17.93
CA GLU A 561 14.62 7.24 -18.47
C GLU A 561 14.12 5.84 -18.09
N SER A 562 12.89 5.79 -17.60
CA SER A 562 12.18 4.53 -17.37
C SER A 562 11.74 3.88 -18.68
N SER A 563 11.80 2.56 -18.72
CA SER A 563 11.28 1.74 -19.83
C SER A 563 10.14 0.84 -19.35
N SER A 564 9.51 0.11 -20.27
CA SER A 564 8.46 -0.87 -19.94
C SER A 564 8.94 -1.99 -18.99
N TYR A 565 10.25 -2.19 -18.88
CA TYR A 565 10.85 -3.31 -18.12
C TYR A 565 11.72 -2.88 -16.96
N VAL A 566 12.23 -1.66 -16.96
CA VAL A 566 13.20 -1.17 -15.96
C VAL A 566 12.82 0.25 -15.56
N ASN A 567 12.71 0.46 -14.26
CA ASN A 567 12.54 1.80 -13.70
C ASN A 567 13.87 2.58 -13.78
N GLY A 568 13.87 3.68 -14.50
CA GLY A 568 14.94 4.66 -14.51
C GLY A 568 15.04 5.42 -13.19
N GLU A 569 15.96 6.38 -13.11
CA GLU A 569 16.02 7.29 -11.95
C GLU A 569 14.88 8.31 -11.97
N ASP A 570 14.29 8.59 -13.13
CA ASP A 570 13.08 9.41 -13.31
C ASP A 570 11.86 8.88 -12.54
N ALA A 571 11.78 7.57 -12.27
CA ALA A 571 10.72 7.00 -11.44
C ALA A 571 10.88 7.33 -9.93
N ASN A 572 11.97 7.95 -9.51
CA ASN A 572 12.21 8.25 -8.10
C ASN A 572 11.35 9.45 -7.64
N PRO A 573 10.43 9.27 -6.67
CA PRO A 573 9.49 10.31 -6.27
C PRO A 573 10.16 11.55 -5.65
N TRP A 574 11.36 11.40 -5.10
CA TRP A 574 12.13 12.54 -4.58
C TRP A 574 12.67 13.42 -5.69
N TYR A 575 13.12 12.83 -6.81
CA TYR A 575 13.54 13.58 -7.98
C TYR A 575 12.35 14.24 -8.66
N GLN A 576 11.24 13.51 -8.84
CA GLN A 576 10.00 14.05 -9.40
C GLN A 576 9.49 15.27 -8.63
N LEU A 577 9.57 15.24 -7.31
CA LEU A 577 9.15 16.37 -6.49
C LEU A 577 10.16 17.53 -6.55
N ALA A 578 11.46 17.24 -6.41
CA ALA A 578 12.49 18.27 -6.33
C ALA A 578 12.67 19.05 -7.63
N PHE A 579 12.54 18.38 -8.78
CA PHE A 579 12.79 18.92 -10.12
C PHE A 579 11.52 19.06 -10.96
N ARG A 580 10.32 19.07 -10.35
CA ARG A 580 9.04 19.13 -11.08
C ARG A 580 8.96 20.29 -12.07
N ASP A 581 9.65 21.39 -11.77
CA ASP A 581 9.60 22.63 -12.56
C ASP A 581 10.64 22.64 -13.71
N GLU A 582 11.62 21.73 -13.67
CA GLU A 582 12.72 21.61 -14.65
C GLU A 582 12.79 20.22 -15.28
N TRP A 583 11.75 19.40 -15.10
CA TRP A 583 11.74 17.97 -15.38
C TRP A 583 12.13 17.61 -16.82
N ASP A 584 11.60 18.35 -17.79
CA ASP A 584 11.79 18.06 -19.23
C ASP A 584 13.23 18.32 -19.71
N ASN A 585 14.04 19.00 -18.91
CA ASN A 585 15.42 19.36 -19.23
C ASN A 585 16.47 18.48 -18.57
N LEU A 586 16.08 17.38 -17.93
CA LEU A 586 17.01 16.49 -17.23
C LEU A 586 17.33 15.22 -18.04
N PRO A 587 18.56 14.70 -17.97
CA PRO A 587 19.78 15.32 -17.41
C PRO A 587 20.27 16.50 -18.27
N ASN A 588 20.67 17.61 -17.62
CA ASN A 588 21.08 18.85 -18.26
C ASN A 588 22.62 19.06 -18.22
N ASP A 589 23.09 20.18 -18.78
CA ASP A 589 24.53 20.53 -18.81
C ASP A 589 25.13 20.64 -17.40
N GLU A 590 24.34 21.06 -16.41
CA GLU A 590 24.77 21.12 -15.02
C GLU A 590 25.00 19.72 -14.43
N PHE A 591 24.14 18.77 -14.76
CA PHE A 591 24.37 17.36 -14.41
C PHE A 591 25.68 16.85 -14.98
N VAL A 592 25.98 17.15 -16.26
CA VAL A 592 27.23 16.76 -16.91
C VAL A 592 28.41 17.36 -16.17
N ALA A 593 28.40 18.67 -15.92
CA ALA A 593 29.48 19.37 -15.22
C ALA A 593 29.71 18.82 -13.80
N LEU A 594 28.65 18.52 -13.07
CA LEU A 594 28.74 17.90 -11.75
C LEU A 594 29.30 16.47 -11.84
N THR A 595 28.87 15.70 -12.81
CA THR A 595 29.31 14.32 -13.01
C THR A 595 30.83 14.28 -13.32
N GLU A 596 31.29 15.10 -14.26
CA GLU A 596 32.73 15.21 -14.56
C GLU A 596 33.53 15.63 -13.32
N ARG A 597 33.07 16.60 -12.56
CA ARG A 597 33.74 17.07 -11.34
C ARG A 597 33.80 16.02 -10.25
N LEU A 598 32.76 15.21 -10.06
CA LEU A 598 32.63 14.28 -8.93
C LEU A 598 33.07 12.86 -9.26
N TYR A 599 32.79 12.37 -10.47
CA TYR A 599 33.10 11.00 -10.86
C TYR A 599 34.42 10.85 -11.60
N ARG A 600 34.88 11.84 -12.32
CA ARG A 600 36.18 11.75 -13.04
C ARG A 600 37.33 11.40 -12.11
N PRO A 601 37.51 12.03 -10.93
CA PRO A 601 38.53 11.64 -10.00
C PRO A 601 38.41 10.18 -9.51
N ILE A 602 37.18 9.65 -9.42
CA ILE A 602 36.95 8.25 -9.05
C ILE A 602 37.48 7.33 -10.16
N VAL A 603 37.12 7.60 -11.40
CA VAL A 603 37.54 6.82 -12.57
C VAL A 603 39.07 6.79 -12.68
N ASP A 604 39.74 7.95 -12.45
CA ASP A 604 41.19 8.07 -12.55
C ASP A 604 41.96 7.30 -11.46
N HIS A 605 41.30 6.98 -10.33
CA HIS A 605 41.91 6.26 -9.20
C HIS A 605 41.37 4.86 -8.97
N LEU A 606 40.38 4.41 -9.75
CA LEU A 606 39.75 3.10 -9.60
C LEU A 606 40.42 2.08 -10.54
N GLU A 607 40.94 1.00 -9.96
CA GLU A 607 41.44 -0.15 -10.70
C GLU A 607 40.55 -1.36 -10.39
N ALA A 608 40.08 -2.06 -11.43
CA ALA A 608 39.44 -3.36 -11.28
C ALA A 608 40.57 -4.44 -11.26
N SER A 609 40.50 -5.34 -10.30
CA SER A 609 41.34 -6.52 -10.32
C SER A 609 40.73 -7.50 -11.32
N SER A 610 40.96 -7.28 -12.61
CA SER A 610 40.59 -8.28 -13.61
C SER A 610 41.29 -9.60 -13.28
N SER A 611 40.54 -10.54 -12.78
CA SER A 611 40.90 -11.94 -12.59
C SER A 611 41.05 -12.66 -13.93
#